data_53307ec1b0094f6be82a11fee7b17f99
#
_entry.id   53307ec1b0094f6be82a11fee7b17f99
#
_cell.length_a   1.000
_cell.length_b   1.000
_cell.length_c   1.000
_cell.angle_alpha   90.00
_cell.angle_beta   90.00
_cell.angle_gamma   90.00
#
_symmetry.space_group_name_H-M   'P 1'
#
loop_
_entity.id
_entity.type
_entity.pdbx_description
1 polymer ?
#
loop_
_entity_poly.entity_id
_entity_poly.type
_entity_poly.pdbx_seq_one_letter_code
_entity_poly.pdbx_strand_id
1 'polypeptide(L)'
;WFGDKLLAAVRAGEVGQTRIDDAARRMVRLILRTGALDGKPAPKGELRSKRHREIAARAAEEAVVLLRNEGDLLPFNPATIRTVAVVGPNAATRRIQGGGSSQVRAGRRISILQAIGELLAGRCEVTHADGGDNEPVPPAARPDMFSPDAARGQAGLMCEYFAARGFDAAPFRARLERQIGKLVGTASAGRPGEGVGALRWSGWFWPAKDGRHEFSIRAPGSSRLTLDGETLIDQATAGTADRMDVGGVSVVRRIAEASLTAGRGYPVAIEYIRPPPTAALAWEYVGIGVRQPRGDIAEAAALAASADVAVVVVGAASGSEAEGYDRESLDLPGDQNALVEAVLAANPRTVVVLVNGAPYALPWIDHAPAVLEAWLGGEEGPDATARILFGAAEPSGRLPVTFPRRLEDTPAHPFYPGGAEAHYGEGLFVGYRHFDRAAEPPMFPFGYGLTYTCFAYSDLEATEEARAGETVEVSFTLANTGQRPGKETAQLYVRPRGPSVERPVKELKGFAKVALAPGERKRVTLALNARAFSFWDPAARAWVAEPGAYDLLIGGSAADIELQATVRLEA
;
A
#
# COMPACT_ATOMS: atom_id res chain seq x y z
N TRP A 1 25.27 -21.95 -1.55
CA TRP A 1 24.55 -22.96 -2.36
C TRP A 1 25.25 -23.18 -3.72
N PHE A 2 26.06 -22.24 -4.20
CA PHE A 2 26.85 -22.34 -5.44
C PHE A 2 28.34 -22.58 -5.09
N GLY A 3 29.21 -22.62 -6.07
CA GLY A 3 30.64 -22.87 -5.86
C GLY A 3 30.93 -24.34 -5.52
N ASP A 4 31.76 -24.61 -4.53
CA ASP A 4 32.24 -25.97 -4.22
C ASP A 4 31.16 -26.98 -3.90
N LYS A 5 30.07 -26.55 -3.25
CA LYS A 5 28.91 -27.43 -2.96
C LYS A 5 28.21 -27.87 -4.24
N LEU A 6 28.01 -26.97 -5.20
CA LEU A 6 27.41 -27.32 -6.48
C LEU A 6 28.35 -28.21 -7.30
N LEU A 7 29.67 -27.92 -7.31
CA LEU A 7 30.66 -28.74 -7.98
C LEU A 7 30.69 -30.18 -7.40
N ALA A 8 30.61 -30.31 -6.08
CA ALA A 8 30.52 -31.62 -5.43
C ALA A 8 29.26 -32.39 -5.83
N ALA A 9 28.10 -31.73 -5.83
CA ALA A 9 26.82 -32.34 -6.24
C ALA A 9 26.82 -32.79 -7.71
N VAL A 10 27.44 -32.02 -8.61
CA VAL A 10 27.62 -32.42 -10.03
C VAL A 10 28.53 -33.64 -10.12
N ARG A 11 29.67 -33.64 -9.40
CA ARG A 11 30.60 -34.79 -9.40
C ARG A 11 29.97 -36.07 -8.78
N ALA A 12 29.08 -35.90 -7.82
CA ALA A 12 28.31 -37.00 -7.22
C ALA A 12 27.14 -37.49 -8.09
N GLY A 13 26.87 -36.83 -9.21
CA GLY A 13 25.74 -37.16 -10.08
C GLY A 13 24.37 -36.71 -9.57
N GLU A 14 24.31 -35.96 -8.47
CA GLU A 14 23.08 -35.43 -7.88
C GLU A 14 22.48 -34.31 -8.75
N VAL A 15 23.33 -33.57 -9.45
CA VAL A 15 22.97 -32.54 -10.41
C VAL A 15 23.53 -32.89 -11.77
N GLY A 16 22.68 -33.10 -12.75
CA GLY A 16 23.10 -33.44 -14.12
C GLY A 16 23.79 -32.25 -14.82
N GLN A 17 24.82 -32.53 -15.62
CA GLN A 17 25.57 -31.54 -16.38
C GLN A 17 24.64 -30.69 -17.29
N THR A 18 23.59 -31.29 -17.86
CA THR A 18 22.61 -30.59 -18.70
C THR A 18 21.90 -29.43 -17.98
N ARG A 19 21.69 -29.53 -16.66
CA ARG A 19 21.13 -28.45 -15.84
C ARG A 19 22.10 -27.27 -15.71
N ILE A 20 23.39 -27.57 -15.55
CA ILE A 20 24.46 -26.55 -15.50
C ILE A 20 24.56 -25.85 -16.85
N ASP A 21 24.53 -26.62 -17.95
CA ASP A 21 24.60 -26.07 -19.31
C ASP A 21 23.38 -25.19 -19.64
N ASP A 22 22.18 -25.57 -19.20
CA ASP A 22 20.97 -24.75 -19.38
C ASP A 22 21.08 -23.43 -18.58
N ALA A 23 21.53 -23.49 -17.32
CA ALA A 23 21.75 -22.31 -16.51
C ALA A 23 22.78 -21.37 -17.14
N ALA A 24 23.90 -21.92 -17.61
CA ALA A 24 24.94 -21.16 -18.31
C ALA A 24 24.41 -20.51 -19.60
N ARG A 25 23.64 -21.24 -20.43
CA ARG A 25 23.01 -20.68 -21.63
C ARG A 25 22.06 -19.52 -21.31
N ARG A 26 21.31 -19.59 -20.23
CA ARG A 26 20.43 -18.50 -19.80
C ARG A 26 21.22 -17.26 -19.43
N MET A 27 22.31 -17.41 -18.70
CA MET A 27 23.19 -16.29 -18.34
C MET A 27 23.86 -15.70 -19.58
N VAL A 28 24.43 -16.53 -20.47
CA VAL A 28 25.04 -16.07 -21.73
C VAL A 28 24.02 -15.34 -22.60
N ARG A 29 22.79 -15.88 -22.70
CA ARG A 29 21.70 -15.21 -23.44
C ARG A 29 21.38 -13.82 -22.87
N LEU A 30 21.36 -13.66 -21.54
CA LEU A 30 21.16 -12.37 -20.90
C LEU A 30 22.30 -11.41 -21.25
N ILE A 31 23.55 -11.85 -21.12
CA ILE A 31 24.76 -11.08 -21.44
C ILE A 31 24.74 -10.60 -22.92
N LEU A 32 24.40 -11.51 -23.85
CA LEU A 32 24.30 -11.18 -25.27
C LEU A 32 23.14 -10.18 -25.55
N ARG A 33 21.98 -10.40 -24.94
CA ARG A 33 20.82 -9.51 -25.13
C ARG A 33 21.05 -8.10 -24.58
N THR A 34 21.83 -7.97 -23.52
CA THR A 34 22.18 -6.68 -22.93
C THR A 34 23.35 -5.99 -23.63
N GLY A 35 24.02 -6.65 -24.58
CA GLY A 35 25.20 -6.13 -25.27
C GLY A 35 26.42 -5.97 -24.35
N ALA A 36 26.44 -6.66 -23.21
CA ALA A 36 27.51 -6.50 -22.22
C ALA A 36 28.90 -6.94 -22.74
N LEU A 37 28.95 -7.75 -23.81
CA LEU A 37 30.19 -8.17 -24.49
C LEU A 37 30.57 -7.29 -25.69
N ASP A 38 29.72 -6.34 -26.08
CA ASP A 38 29.92 -5.56 -27.32
C ASP A 38 30.99 -4.48 -27.17
N GLY A 39 31.57 -4.32 -25.97
CA GLY A 39 32.56 -3.28 -25.69
C GLY A 39 32.02 -1.85 -25.78
N LYS A 40 30.71 -1.70 -25.96
CA LYS A 40 30.05 -0.40 -26.01
C LYS A 40 29.59 0.01 -24.61
N PRO A 41 29.69 1.30 -24.26
CA PRO A 41 29.12 1.77 -23.02
C PRO A 41 27.60 1.49 -23.02
N ALA A 42 27.08 0.95 -21.92
CA ALA A 42 25.65 0.77 -21.74
C ALA A 42 24.91 2.10 -22.02
N PRO A 43 23.81 2.08 -22.76
CA PRO A 43 23.02 3.29 -22.98
C PRO A 43 22.65 3.91 -21.63
N LYS A 44 22.90 5.21 -21.47
CA LYS A 44 22.48 5.93 -20.26
C LYS A 44 20.96 5.93 -20.22
N GLY A 45 20.38 5.32 -19.17
CA GLY A 45 18.97 5.41 -18.91
C GLY A 45 18.56 6.85 -18.58
N GLU A 46 17.30 7.17 -18.83
CA GLU A 46 16.70 8.43 -18.39
C GLU A 46 16.00 8.23 -17.05
N LEU A 47 16.28 9.11 -16.09
CA LEU A 47 15.56 9.17 -14.83
C LEU A 47 14.47 10.26 -14.94
N ARG A 48 13.24 9.90 -14.58
CA ARG A 48 12.11 10.86 -14.46
C ARG A 48 11.85 11.66 -15.75
N SER A 49 12.02 11.03 -16.91
CA SER A 49 11.68 11.69 -18.18
C SER A 49 10.19 12.01 -18.23
N LYS A 50 9.81 12.97 -19.08
CA LYS A 50 8.39 13.31 -19.31
C LYS A 50 7.57 12.07 -19.67
N ARG A 51 8.12 11.20 -20.53
CA ARG A 51 7.48 9.94 -20.94
C ARG A 51 7.24 8.99 -19.75
N HIS A 52 8.22 8.88 -18.83
CA HIS A 52 8.04 8.03 -17.63
C HIS A 52 6.94 8.57 -16.73
N ARG A 53 6.84 9.88 -16.56
CA ARG A 53 5.78 10.50 -15.78
C ARG A 53 4.40 10.32 -16.43
N GLU A 54 4.29 10.47 -17.74
CA GLU A 54 3.05 10.22 -18.48
C GLU A 54 2.56 8.76 -18.33
N ILE A 55 3.49 7.79 -18.35
CA ILE A 55 3.16 6.38 -18.10
C ILE A 55 2.70 6.20 -16.65
N ALA A 56 3.41 6.77 -15.69
CA ALA A 56 3.06 6.67 -14.26
C ALA A 56 1.69 7.31 -13.97
N ALA A 57 1.41 8.49 -14.55
CA ALA A 57 0.12 9.17 -14.40
C ALA A 57 -1.03 8.33 -14.95
N ARG A 58 -0.86 7.78 -16.17
CA ARG A 58 -1.87 6.88 -16.75
C ARG A 58 -2.07 5.62 -15.92
N ALA A 59 -0.98 5.02 -15.43
CA ALA A 59 -1.08 3.84 -14.57
C ALA A 59 -1.81 4.15 -13.27
N ALA A 60 -1.54 5.31 -12.64
CA ALA A 60 -2.23 5.76 -11.44
C ALA A 60 -3.72 6.02 -11.69
N GLU A 61 -4.09 6.70 -12.78
CA GLU A 61 -5.49 6.93 -13.16
C GLU A 61 -6.23 5.60 -13.40
N GLU A 62 -5.61 4.64 -14.10
CA GLU A 62 -6.21 3.36 -14.43
C GLU A 62 -6.25 2.37 -13.26
N ALA A 63 -5.53 2.65 -12.16
CA ALA A 63 -5.52 1.85 -10.94
C ALA A 63 -6.64 2.24 -9.97
N VAL A 64 -7.07 3.49 -9.94
CA VAL A 64 -8.12 3.96 -9.02
C VAL A 64 -9.43 3.21 -9.29
N VAL A 65 -10.02 2.67 -8.20
CA VAL A 65 -11.27 1.90 -8.26
C VAL A 65 -12.41 2.73 -7.65
N LEU A 66 -13.47 2.93 -8.40
CA LEU A 66 -14.72 3.50 -7.87
C LEU A 66 -15.53 2.36 -7.23
N LEU A 67 -15.64 2.37 -5.89
CA LEU A 67 -16.30 1.33 -5.13
C LEU A 67 -17.80 1.59 -4.95
N ARG A 68 -18.18 2.86 -4.87
CA ARG A 68 -19.59 3.29 -4.71
C ARG A 68 -19.79 4.66 -5.33
N ASN A 69 -20.95 4.89 -5.97
CA ASN A 69 -21.32 6.20 -6.54
C ASN A 69 -22.83 6.31 -6.67
N GLU A 70 -23.51 6.57 -5.56
CA GLU A 70 -24.97 6.68 -5.54
C GLU A 70 -25.43 8.05 -6.07
N GLY A 71 -26.48 8.01 -6.87
CA GLY A 71 -27.06 9.21 -7.46
C GLY A 71 -26.10 10.00 -8.34
N ASP A 72 -25.09 9.33 -8.91
CA ASP A 72 -24.06 9.95 -9.74
C ASP A 72 -23.41 11.16 -9.06
N LEU A 73 -23.12 11.04 -7.74
CA LEU A 73 -22.48 12.10 -6.96
C LEU A 73 -21.13 12.50 -7.56
N LEU A 74 -20.37 11.52 -8.00
CA LEU A 74 -19.13 11.73 -8.76
C LEU A 74 -19.36 11.56 -10.27
N PRO A 75 -18.63 12.31 -11.10
CA PRO A 75 -17.61 13.30 -10.74
C PRO A 75 -18.24 14.62 -10.29
N PHE A 76 -17.59 15.30 -9.35
CA PHE A 76 -17.95 16.65 -8.99
C PHE A 76 -17.75 17.60 -10.18
N ASN A 77 -18.70 18.50 -10.40
CA ASN A 77 -18.59 19.51 -11.45
C ASN A 77 -18.05 20.84 -10.89
N PRO A 78 -16.79 21.23 -11.18
CA PRO A 78 -16.21 22.48 -10.67
C PRO A 78 -16.95 23.77 -11.11
N ALA A 79 -17.83 23.67 -12.10
CA ALA A 79 -18.63 24.83 -12.54
C ALA A 79 -19.86 25.09 -11.64
N THR A 80 -20.29 24.09 -10.86
CA THR A 80 -21.49 24.15 -10.02
C THR A 80 -21.23 24.16 -8.52
N ILE A 81 -19.96 23.99 -8.10
CA ILE A 81 -19.51 24.02 -6.71
C ILE A 81 -18.58 25.21 -6.49
N ARG A 82 -18.58 25.77 -5.28
CA ARG A 82 -17.73 26.93 -4.90
C ARG A 82 -16.75 26.55 -3.80
N THR A 83 -17.15 25.64 -2.92
CA THR A 83 -16.39 25.27 -1.73
C THR A 83 -16.22 23.76 -1.65
N VAL A 84 -15.01 23.32 -1.35
CA VAL A 84 -14.62 21.90 -1.16
C VAL A 84 -13.93 21.75 0.17
N ALA A 85 -14.52 21.00 1.10
CA ALA A 85 -13.85 20.60 2.32
C ALA A 85 -13.06 19.31 2.08
N VAL A 86 -11.75 19.35 2.27
CA VAL A 86 -10.87 18.17 2.18
C VAL A 86 -10.39 17.83 3.58
N VAL A 87 -10.93 16.79 4.17
CA VAL A 87 -10.69 16.44 5.57
C VAL A 87 -10.05 15.06 5.71
N GLY A 88 -9.46 14.79 6.85
CA GLY A 88 -8.91 13.50 7.18
C GLY A 88 -7.38 13.46 7.28
N PRO A 89 -6.83 12.52 8.07
CA PRO A 89 -5.40 12.45 8.40
C PRO A 89 -4.51 12.16 7.20
N ASN A 90 -5.05 11.57 6.14
CA ASN A 90 -4.33 11.31 4.91
C ASN A 90 -4.46 12.44 3.86
N ALA A 91 -5.32 13.44 4.09
CA ALA A 91 -5.55 14.53 3.14
C ALA A 91 -4.30 15.36 2.84
N ALA A 92 -3.63 15.85 3.90
CA ALA A 92 -2.40 16.64 3.80
C ALA A 92 -1.13 15.79 3.81
N THR A 93 -1.24 14.50 4.08
CA THR A 93 -0.11 13.57 4.13
C THR A 93 0.35 13.20 2.73
N ARG A 94 1.67 13.29 2.49
CA ARG A 94 2.27 12.92 1.18
C ARG A 94 2.52 11.41 1.08
N ARG A 95 1.46 10.63 1.27
CA ARG A 95 1.51 9.17 1.24
C ARG A 95 1.35 8.69 -0.19
N ILE A 96 2.45 8.26 -0.80
CA ILE A 96 2.50 7.78 -2.18
C ILE A 96 2.93 6.31 -2.28
N GLN A 97 3.38 5.72 -1.18
CA GLN A 97 3.96 4.37 -1.15
C GLN A 97 3.92 3.79 0.28
N GLY A 98 4.06 2.48 0.41
CA GLY A 98 4.21 1.78 1.68
C GLY A 98 5.56 2.01 2.34
N GLY A 99 5.78 1.35 3.48
CA GLY A 99 7.02 1.38 4.24
C GLY A 99 8.06 0.35 3.78
N GLY A 100 9.20 0.33 4.48
CA GLY A 100 10.26 -0.67 4.28
C GLY A 100 10.98 -0.57 2.95
N SER A 101 11.34 -1.71 2.38
CA SER A 101 12.12 -1.82 1.15
C SER A 101 11.37 -1.39 -0.13
N SER A 102 10.04 -1.22 -0.07
CA SER A 102 9.24 -0.69 -1.18
C SER A 102 9.46 0.80 -1.45
N GLN A 103 10.11 1.51 -0.54
CA GLN A 103 10.31 2.95 -0.65
C GLN A 103 11.27 3.33 -1.77
N VAL A 104 10.81 4.24 -2.65
CA VAL A 104 11.60 4.87 -3.70
C VAL A 104 11.74 6.37 -3.45
N ARG A 105 12.81 6.96 -3.99
CA ARG A 105 13.00 8.43 -3.95
C ARG A 105 12.20 9.09 -5.05
N ALA A 106 11.00 9.53 -4.74
CA ALA A 106 10.13 10.26 -5.67
C ALA A 106 10.69 11.65 -5.98
N GLY A 107 10.50 12.11 -7.21
CA GLY A 107 10.90 13.46 -7.65
C GLY A 107 9.93 14.53 -7.19
N ARG A 108 8.65 14.21 -7.18
CA ARG A 108 7.57 15.06 -6.68
C ARG A 108 6.80 14.30 -5.61
N ARG A 109 6.58 14.93 -4.48
CA ARG A 109 5.75 14.39 -3.40
C ARG A 109 4.74 15.45 -3.00
N ILE A 110 3.50 15.26 -3.37
CA ILE A 110 2.39 16.10 -2.96
C ILE A 110 1.34 15.27 -2.23
N SER A 111 0.42 15.96 -1.57
CA SER A 111 -0.76 15.33 -0.96
C SER A 111 -1.97 15.43 -1.88
N ILE A 112 -3.02 14.67 -1.58
CA ILE A 112 -4.31 14.77 -2.29
C ILE A 112 -4.90 16.18 -2.11
N LEU A 113 -4.81 16.76 -0.91
CA LEU A 113 -5.19 18.15 -0.64
C LEU A 113 -4.50 19.13 -1.59
N GLN A 114 -3.17 19.00 -1.75
CA GLN A 114 -2.41 19.86 -2.65
C GLN A 114 -2.83 19.65 -4.11
N ALA A 115 -3.02 18.42 -4.56
CA ALA A 115 -3.44 18.10 -5.92
C ALA A 115 -4.83 18.67 -6.23
N ILE A 116 -5.79 18.57 -5.30
CA ILE A 116 -7.12 19.18 -5.42
C ILE A 116 -7.00 20.71 -5.49
N GLY A 117 -6.20 21.32 -4.60
CA GLY A 117 -5.99 22.76 -4.59
C GLY A 117 -5.37 23.28 -5.91
N GLU A 118 -4.37 22.57 -6.46
CA GLU A 118 -3.76 22.92 -7.76
C GLU A 118 -4.77 22.78 -8.92
N LEU A 119 -5.57 21.70 -8.92
CA LEU A 119 -6.58 21.47 -9.98
C LEU A 119 -7.71 22.50 -9.96
N LEU A 120 -8.15 22.93 -8.78
CA LEU A 120 -9.27 23.85 -8.59
C LEU A 120 -8.85 25.32 -8.44
N ALA A 121 -7.57 25.63 -8.57
CA ALA A 121 -7.05 26.97 -8.40
C ALA A 121 -7.83 28.01 -9.22
N GLY A 122 -8.32 29.06 -8.55
CA GLY A 122 -9.13 30.13 -9.15
C GLY A 122 -10.57 29.75 -9.52
N ARG A 123 -11.03 28.54 -9.16
CA ARG A 123 -12.40 28.04 -9.44
C ARG A 123 -13.21 27.81 -8.17
N CYS A 124 -12.60 27.13 -7.19
CA CYS A 124 -13.26 26.77 -5.94
C CYS A 124 -12.35 27.11 -4.76
N GLU A 125 -12.94 27.43 -3.63
CA GLU A 125 -12.25 27.50 -2.35
C GLU A 125 -12.05 26.10 -1.80
N VAL A 126 -10.81 25.75 -1.41
CA VAL A 126 -10.48 24.45 -0.83
C VAL A 126 -10.04 24.67 0.62
N THR A 127 -10.80 24.09 1.55
CA THR A 127 -10.54 24.17 3.00
C THR A 127 -10.10 22.81 3.52
N HIS A 128 -9.41 22.79 4.69
CA HIS A 128 -8.86 21.56 5.24
C HIS A 128 -8.90 21.51 6.78
N ALA A 129 -9.19 20.31 7.30
CA ALA A 129 -8.98 19.92 8.68
C ALA A 129 -8.50 18.47 8.76
N ASP A 130 -7.56 18.16 9.66
CA ASP A 130 -7.05 16.78 9.84
C ASP A 130 -8.15 15.84 10.39
N GLY A 131 -9.00 16.31 11.31
CA GLY A 131 -10.18 15.60 11.80
C GLY A 131 -9.89 14.34 12.62
N GLY A 132 -8.67 14.14 13.08
CA GLY A 132 -8.29 12.97 13.87
C GLY A 132 -6.90 12.43 13.54
N ASP A 133 -6.59 11.25 14.04
CA ASP A 133 -5.29 10.61 13.87
C ASP A 133 -5.44 9.18 13.32
N ASN A 134 -4.47 8.77 12.53
CA ASN A 134 -4.34 7.40 12.03
C ASN A 134 -2.99 6.76 12.37
N GLU A 135 -2.09 7.47 13.03
CA GLU A 135 -0.77 6.95 13.36
C GLU A 135 -0.81 6.31 14.76
N PRO A 136 -0.62 4.98 14.88
CA PRO A 136 -0.60 4.31 16.19
C PRO A 136 0.59 4.74 17.05
N VAL A 137 1.57 5.38 16.43
CA VAL A 137 2.80 5.85 17.07
C VAL A 137 3.10 7.26 16.57
N PRO A 138 3.58 8.17 17.41
CA PRO A 138 4.03 9.48 16.96
C PRO A 138 4.94 9.38 15.72
N PRO A 139 4.66 10.10 14.62
CA PRO A 139 5.45 10.05 13.40
C PRO A 139 6.88 10.52 13.66
N ALA A 140 7.83 10.10 12.80
CA ALA A 140 9.21 10.53 12.93
C ALA A 140 9.31 12.06 13.02
N ALA A 141 10.04 12.53 14.03
CA ALA A 141 10.20 13.95 14.29
C ALA A 141 10.90 14.66 13.12
N ARG A 142 10.36 15.80 12.71
CA ARG A 142 10.94 16.59 11.62
C ARG A 142 12.04 17.52 12.14
N PRO A 143 13.10 17.75 11.35
CA PRO A 143 14.22 18.60 11.76
C PRO A 143 13.80 20.03 12.12
N ASP A 144 12.77 20.58 11.46
CA ASP A 144 12.26 21.94 11.64
C ASP A 144 11.54 22.17 13.00
N MET A 145 11.22 21.07 13.70
CA MET A 145 10.69 21.11 15.07
C MET A 145 11.77 21.40 16.12
N PHE A 146 13.06 21.37 15.74
CA PHE A 146 14.18 21.46 16.66
C PHE A 146 15.21 22.51 16.22
N SER A 147 15.93 23.04 17.20
CA SER A 147 17.12 23.85 16.96
C SER A 147 18.24 23.51 17.95
N PRO A 148 19.51 23.74 17.60
CA PRO A 148 20.64 23.49 18.53
C PRO A 148 20.68 24.48 19.69
N ASP A 149 20.06 25.63 19.54
CA ASP A 149 20.04 26.73 20.51
C ASP A 149 18.68 27.46 20.54
N ALA A 150 18.53 28.37 21.52
CA ALA A 150 17.33 29.16 21.69
C ALA A 150 17.10 30.23 20.60
N ALA A 151 18.10 30.53 19.77
CA ALA A 151 17.99 31.52 18.70
C ALA A 151 17.23 31.01 17.49
N ARG A 152 17.00 29.69 17.40
CA ARG A 152 16.24 29.03 16.33
C ARG A 152 16.78 29.29 14.90
N GLY A 153 18.07 29.61 14.80
CA GLY A 153 18.69 29.96 13.51
C GLY A 153 18.95 28.78 12.57
N GLN A 154 18.99 27.56 13.10
CA GLN A 154 19.25 26.33 12.35
C GLN A 154 18.33 25.20 12.81
N ALA A 155 17.91 24.36 11.88
CA ALA A 155 17.10 23.18 12.18
C ALA A 155 17.98 21.98 12.60
N GLY A 156 17.53 21.22 13.59
CA GLY A 156 18.18 20.01 14.07
C GLY A 156 18.68 20.09 15.51
N LEU A 157 19.35 19.04 15.98
CA LEU A 157 19.93 18.96 17.34
C LEU A 157 21.44 18.76 17.26
N MET A 158 22.16 19.24 18.27
CA MET A 158 23.56 18.92 18.45
C MET A 158 23.69 17.47 18.92
N CYS A 159 24.40 16.62 18.19
CA CYS A 159 24.65 15.23 18.53
C CYS A 159 26.10 15.04 19.01
N GLU A 160 26.26 14.55 20.22
CA GLU A 160 27.53 14.15 20.83
C GLU A 160 27.68 12.62 20.75
N TYR A 161 28.92 12.18 20.44
CA TYR A 161 29.28 10.79 20.26
C TYR A 161 30.27 10.36 21.32
N PHE A 162 29.94 9.32 22.06
CA PHE A 162 30.75 8.78 23.15
C PHE A 162 31.29 7.40 22.79
N ALA A 163 32.56 7.16 23.05
CA ALA A 163 33.17 5.84 22.84
C ALA A 163 32.72 4.83 23.90
N ALA A 164 32.56 5.30 25.14
CA ALA A 164 32.06 4.50 26.26
C ALA A 164 30.53 4.32 26.16
N ARG A 165 30.01 3.30 26.86
CA ARG A 165 28.58 3.07 27.03
C ARG A 165 28.06 3.86 28.23
N GLY A 166 28.08 5.18 28.10
CA GLY A 166 27.70 6.14 29.12
C GLY A 166 28.17 7.53 28.76
N PHE A 167 27.94 8.49 29.63
CA PHE A 167 28.13 9.91 29.39
C PHE A 167 29.16 10.53 30.34
N ASP A 168 29.88 9.71 31.11
CA ASP A 168 30.87 10.17 32.10
C ASP A 168 32.18 10.68 31.47
N ALA A 169 32.47 10.26 30.27
CA ALA A 169 33.64 10.70 29.50
C ALA A 169 33.30 11.84 28.55
N ALA A 170 34.28 12.61 28.11
CA ALA A 170 34.10 13.62 27.08
C ALA A 170 33.70 12.96 25.74
N PRO A 171 32.84 13.58 24.94
CA PRO A 171 32.49 13.11 23.62
C PRO A 171 33.73 13.23 22.70
N PHE A 172 33.99 12.20 21.90
CA PHE A 172 35.07 12.23 20.92
C PHE A 172 34.71 13.01 19.64
N ARG A 173 33.41 13.28 19.45
CA ARG A 173 32.84 14.03 18.33
C ARG A 173 31.54 14.71 18.72
N ALA A 174 31.32 15.92 18.21
CA ALA A 174 30.02 16.60 18.25
C ALA A 174 29.72 17.21 16.87
N ARG A 175 28.46 17.18 16.45
CA ARG A 175 27.99 17.82 15.21
C ARG A 175 26.50 18.09 15.21
N LEU A 176 26.07 19.08 14.43
CA LEU A 176 24.66 19.30 14.16
C LEU A 176 24.08 18.18 13.29
N GLU A 177 23.00 17.55 13.75
CA GLU A 177 22.24 16.56 13.00
C GLU A 177 20.84 17.08 12.68
N ARG A 178 20.52 17.11 11.39
CA ARG A 178 19.19 17.50 10.93
C ARG A 178 18.22 16.33 10.93
N GLN A 179 18.71 15.11 10.87
CA GLN A 179 17.88 13.90 10.94
C GLN A 179 18.01 13.28 12.34
N ILE A 180 16.92 13.39 13.13
CA ILE A 180 16.83 12.82 14.46
C ILE A 180 16.19 11.44 14.33
N GLY A 181 17.01 10.50 14.05
CA GLY A 181 16.69 9.11 13.77
C GLY A 181 17.76 8.52 12.86
N LYS A 182 18.42 7.46 13.31
CA LYS A 182 19.68 7.02 12.71
C LYS A 182 19.79 5.52 12.72
N LEU A 183 20.24 4.98 11.60
CA LEU A 183 20.80 3.64 11.57
C LEU A 183 22.21 3.71 12.17
N VAL A 184 22.42 3.06 13.30
CA VAL A 184 23.72 2.89 13.93
C VAL A 184 24.22 1.51 13.53
N GLY A 185 25.11 1.44 12.51
CA GLY A 185 25.59 0.16 11.98
C GLY A 185 26.60 -0.51 12.91
N THR A 186 26.59 -1.84 12.95
CA THR A 186 27.69 -2.67 13.45
C THR A 186 28.79 -2.77 12.41
N ALA A 187 30.02 -2.66 12.90
CA ALA A 187 31.29 -2.77 12.21
C ALA A 187 31.34 -3.45 10.84
N SER A 188 31.53 -2.64 9.81
CA SER A 188 32.45 -2.99 8.75
C SER A 188 33.35 -1.75 8.52
N ALA A 189 34.64 -1.97 8.42
CA ALA A 189 35.67 -0.95 8.41
C ALA A 189 35.30 0.32 7.62
N GLY A 190 35.31 1.47 8.28
CA GLY A 190 35.11 2.78 7.68
C GLY A 190 33.65 3.30 7.64
N ARG A 191 32.68 2.68 8.31
CA ARG A 191 31.31 3.20 8.39
C ARG A 191 31.07 4.06 9.64
N PRO A 192 30.21 5.11 9.56
CA PRO A 192 29.82 5.90 10.72
C PRO A 192 29.13 5.01 11.77
N GLY A 193 29.76 4.80 12.92
CA GLY A 193 29.25 3.99 14.02
C GLY A 193 30.29 3.10 14.70
N GLU A 194 31.46 2.89 14.12
CA GLU A 194 32.59 2.21 14.79
C GLU A 194 33.06 3.02 16.01
N GLY A 195 33.16 2.35 17.16
CA GLY A 195 33.62 2.97 18.40
C GLY A 195 32.62 3.83 19.13
N VAL A 196 31.33 3.85 18.70
CA VAL A 196 30.27 4.59 19.40
C VAL A 196 29.60 3.68 20.42
N GLY A 197 29.70 4.03 21.71
CA GLY A 197 29.03 3.38 22.82
C GLY A 197 27.73 4.07 23.25
N ALA A 198 27.66 5.41 23.12
CA ALA A 198 26.47 6.19 23.41
C ALA A 198 26.35 7.43 22.52
N LEU A 199 25.13 7.95 22.41
CA LEU A 199 24.77 9.17 21.67
C LEU A 199 23.92 10.07 22.57
N ARG A 200 24.18 11.38 22.52
CA ARG A 200 23.33 12.39 23.14
C ARG A 200 22.99 13.46 22.12
N TRP A 201 21.70 13.68 21.88
CA TRP A 201 21.20 14.84 21.15
C TRP A 201 20.70 15.88 22.13
N SER A 202 21.04 17.14 21.92
CA SER A 202 20.59 18.24 22.78
C SER A 202 20.26 19.47 21.94
N GLY A 203 19.36 20.29 22.49
CA GLY A 203 18.89 21.53 21.88
C GLY A 203 17.52 21.94 22.38
N TRP A 204 16.68 22.43 21.48
CA TRP A 204 15.38 22.99 21.78
C TRP A 204 14.30 22.39 20.88
N PHE A 205 13.15 22.10 21.48
CA PHE A 205 11.92 21.71 20.77
C PHE A 205 10.98 22.90 20.66
N TRP A 206 10.35 23.09 19.50
CA TRP A 206 9.46 24.20 19.19
C TRP A 206 8.10 23.69 18.72
N PRO A 207 7.09 23.62 19.61
CA PRO A 207 5.75 23.25 19.23
C PRO A 207 5.13 24.30 18.29
N ALA A 208 4.44 23.84 17.25
CA ALA A 208 3.71 24.71 16.32
C ALA A 208 2.26 24.97 16.76
N LYS A 209 1.73 24.16 17.69
CA LYS A 209 0.37 24.24 18.21
C LYS A 209 0.38 24.20 19.75
N ASP A 210 -0.61 24.83 20.37
CA ASP A 210 -0.88 24.66 21.79
C ASP A 210 -1.49 23.30 22.07
N GLY A 211 -1.25 22.73 23.26
CA GLY A 211 -1.93 21.55 23.74
C GLY A 211 -1.05 20.33 23.94
N ARG A 212 -1.68 19.16 23.96
CA ARG A 212 -1.08 17.87 24.27
C ARG A 212 -0.26 17.35 23.10
N HIS A 213 1.04 17.24 23.29
CA HIS A 213 1.99 16.62 22.38
C HIS A 213 2.36 15.24 22.86
N GLU A 214 2.57 14.31 21.92
CA GLU A 214 3.07 12.98 22.23
C GLU A 214 4.49 12.83 21.69
N PHE A 215 5.34 12.19 22.49
CA PHE A 215 6.73 11.88 22.16
C PHE A 215 6.95 10.39 22.22
N SER A 216 7.75 9.85 21.31
CA SER A 216 8.16 8.45 21.35
C SER A 216 9.65 8.29 21.07
N ILE A 217 10.27 7.30 21.73
CA ILE A 217 11.60 6.82 21.36
C ILE A 217 11.45 5.37 20.93
N ARG A 218 12.10 5.03 19.81
CA ARG A 218 12.32 3.65 19.35
C ARG A 218 13.81 3.37 19.37
N ALA A 219 14.25 2.45 20.20
CA ALA A 219 15.66 2.10 20.32
C ALA A 219 15.84 0.67 20.82
N PRO A 220 16.86 -0.07 20.32
CA PRO A 220 17.16 -1.42 20.82
C PRO A 220 17.88 -1.43 22.17
N GLY A 221 18.42 -0.29 22.62
CA GLY A 221 19.12 -0.11 23.87
C GLY A 221 18.43 0.82 24.85
N SER A 222 19.14 1.15 25.94
CA SER A 222 18.62 2.11 26.92
C SER A 222 18.53 3.50 26.30
N SER A 223 17.42 4.17 26.53
CA SER A 223 17.21 5.53 26.03
C SER A 223 16.40 6.38 26.99
N ARG A 224 16.65 7.69 26.98
CA ARG A 224 15.97 8.67 27.81
C ARG A 224 15.63 9.91 27.00
N LEU A 225 14.43 10.46 27.21
CA LEU A 225 14.00 11.77 26.71
C LEU A 225 13.72 12.68 27.89
N THR A 226 14.40 13.81 27.90
CA THR A 226 14.17 14.89 28.86
C THR A 226 13.67 16.13 28.11
N LEU A 227 12.62 16.75 28.61
CA LEU A 227 12.03 17.97 28.05
C LEU A 227 11.78 18.97 29.16
N ASP A 228 12.27 20.20 29.00
CA ASP A 228 12.17 21.29 30.00
C ASP A 228 12.67 20.87 31.41
N GLY A 229 13.68 20.01 31.47
CA GLY A 229 14.26 19.48 32.69
C GLY A 229 13.55 18.25 33.28
N GLU A 230 12.37 17.86 32.75
CA GLU A 230 11.63 16.69 33.22
C GLU A 230 11.92 15.46 32.32
N THR A 231 12.12 14.30 32.94
CA THR A 231 12.27 13.03 32.19
C THR A 231 10.90 12.52 31.77
N LEU A 232 10.59 12.64 30.48
CA LEU A 232 9.34 12.13 29.88
C LEU A 232 9.40 10.63 29.60
N ILE A 233 10.53 10.14 29.10
CA ILE A 233 10.71 8.73 28.75
C ILE A 233 12.04 8.25 29.34
N ASP A 234 11.99 7.14 30.08
CA ASP A 234 13.17 6.38 30.51
C ASP A 234 12.96 4.90 30.19
N GLN A 235 13.73 4.39 29.22
CA GLN A 235 13.68 3.01 28.78
C GLN A 235 14.70 2.10 29.45
N ALA A 236 15.47 2.58 30.42
CA ALA A 236 16.36 1.72 31.21
C ALA A 236 15.58 0.67 32.02
N THR A 237 14.31 0.94 32.31
CA THR A 237 13.39 0.11 33.10
C THR A 237 12.23 -0.50 32.30
N ALA A 238 12.30 -0.51 30.96
CA ALA A 238 11.20 -0.97 30.12
C ALA A 238 10.91 -2.47 30.30
N GLY A 239 9.64 -2.80 30.53
CA GLY A 239 9.13 -4.18 30.57
C GLY A 239 8.99 -4.81 29.18
N THR A 240 8.65 -6.11 29.14
CA THR A 240 8.45 -6.87 27.88
C THR A 240 7.26 -6.37 27.07
N ALA A 241 6.25 -5.77 27.70
CA ALA A 241 5.04 -5.25 27.04
C ALA A 241 5.30 -4.04 26.12
N ASP A 242 6.41 -3.33 26.31
CA ASP A 242 6.78 -2.17 25.50
C ASP A 242 7.67 -2.54 24.28
N ARG A 243 7.83 -3.81 23.97
CA ARG A 243 8.73 -4.31 22.93
C ARG A 243 7.96 -4.63 21.65
N MET A 244 8.59 -4.32 20.54
CA MET A 244 8.11 -4.57 19.21
C MET A 244 9.28 -5.18 18.41
N ASP A 245 9.02 -6.26 17.69
CA ASP A 245 10.02 -6.83 16.79
C ASP A 245 9.99 -6.12 15.43
N VAL A 246 11.15 -5.60 15.04
CA VAL A 246 11.34 -4.99 13.72
C VAL A 246 12.50 -5.69 13.02
N GLY A 247 12.19 -6.50 12.03
CA GLY A 247 13.21 -7.23 11.26
C GLY A 247 14.09 -8.17 12.12
N GLY A 248 13.49 -8.84 13.13
CA GLY A 248 14.21 -9.74 14.06
C GLY A 248 14.98 -9.02 15.18
N VAL A 249 14.78 -7.73 15.33
CA VAL A 249 15.36 -6.91 16.42
C VAL A 249 14.25 -6.42 17.32
N SER A 250 14.32 -6.79 18.60
CA SER A 250 13.39 -6.30 19.62
C SER A 250 13.68 -4.83 19.95
N VAL A 251 12.77 -3.94 19.58
CA VAL A 251 12.88 -2.49 19.79
C VAL A 251 11.91 -2.07 20.87
N VAL A 252 12.39 -1.37 21.90
CA VAL A 252 11.51 -0.80 22.93
C VAL A 252 10.84 0.45 22.37
N ARG A 253 9.53 0.56 22.60
CA ARG A 253 8.70 1.70 22.22
C ARG A 253 7.98 2.24 23.44
N ARG A 254 8.25 3.50 23.82
CA ARG A 254 7.44 4.22 24.79
C ARG A 254 6.90 5.50 24.20
N ILE A 255 5.68 5.83 24.61
CA ILE A 255 5.01 7.09 24.30
C ILE A 255 4.82 7.84 25.61
N ALA A 256 5.14 9.11 25.63
CA ALA A 256 4.88 10.02 26.74
C ALA A 256 4.25 11.31 26.21
N GLU A 257 3.57 12.03 27.08
CA GLU A 257 2.79 13.21 26.75
C GLU A 257 3.29 14.44 27.51
N ALA A 258 3.20 15.60 26.85
CA ALA A 258 3.45 16.89 27.47
C ALA A 258 2.49 17.94 26.91
N SER A 259 1.92 18.77 27.78
CA SER A 259 1.13 19.95 27.38
C SER A 259 2.04 21.13 27.13
N LEU A 260 2.10 21.61 25.89
CA LEU A 260 3.06 22.61 25.45
C LEU A 260 2.36 23.82 24.82
N THR A 261 3.05 24.97 24.80
CA THR A 261 2.57 26.22 24.21
C THR A 261 3.29 26.49 22.89
N ALA A 262 2.53 26.80 21.84
CA ALA A 262 3.04 27.11 20.52
C ALA A 262 4.06 28.26 20.54
N GLY A 263 5.15 28.10 19.80
CA GLY A 263 6.20 29.11 19.68
C GLY A 263 7.12 29.29 20.90
N ARG A 264 6.80 28.68 22.07
CA ARG A 264 7.71 28.60 23.19
C ARG A 264 8.75 27.51 22.93
N GLY A 265 10.02 27.83 23.14
CA GLY A 265 11.10 26.84 23.08
C GLY A 265 11.21 26.04 24.39
N TYR A 266 11.39 24.75 24.29
CA TYR A 266 11.58 23.81 25.39
C TYR A 266 12.94 23.11 25.23
N PRO A 267 13.86 23.24 26.21
CA PRO A 267 15.11 22.48 26.20
C PRO A 267 14.82 20.97 26.08
N VAL A 268 15.49 20.30 25.16
CA VAL A 268 15.33 18.87 24.95
C VAL A 268 16.68 18.16 24.96
N ALA A 269 16.73 17.01 25.63
CA ALA A 269 17.87 16.11 25.58
C ALA A 269 17.39 14.67 25.33
N ILE A 270 18.10 13.95 24.46
CA ILE A 270 17.81 12.57 24.11
C ILE A 270 19.10 11.78 24.25
N GLU A 271 19.09 10.81 25.12
CA GLU A 271 20.23 9.96 25.42
C GLU A 271 19.96 8.54 24.94
N TYR A 272 20.96 7.93 24.32
CA TYR A 272 20.92 6.55 23.86
C TYR A 272 22.22 5.83 24.23
N ILE A 273 22.10 4.71 24.91
CA ILE A 273 23.22 3.82 25.24
C ILE A 273 23.04 2.52 24.43
N ARG A 274 24.02 2.22 23.63
CA ARG A 274 24.05 1.02 22.78
C ARG A 274 24.02 -0.25 23.62
N PRO A 275 23.22 -1.28 23.23
CA PRO A 275 23.31 -2.59 23.85
C PRO A 275 24.67 -3.27 23.52
N PRO A 276 25.08 -4.31 24.27
CA PRO A 276 26.21 -5.16 23.88
C PRO A 276 26.03 -5.69 22.46
N PRO A 277 27.09 -5.77 21.64
CA PRO A 277 27.00 -6.36 20.32
C PRO A 277 26.58 -7.84 20.44
N THR A 278 25.49 -8.19 19.78
CA THR A 278 25.03 -9.58 19.61
C THR A 278 25.08 -9.90 18.12
N ALA A 279 25.24 -11.18 17.78
CA ALA A 279 25.28 -11.63 16.38
C ALA A 279 23.99 -11.33 15.59
N ALA A 280 22.88 -11.04 16.29
CA ALA A 280 21.59 -10.69 15.70
C ALA A 280 21.45 -9.20 15.35
N LEU A 281 22.28 -8.31 15.91
CA LEU A 281 22.16 -6.86 15.74
C LEU A 281 23.03 -6.39 14.56
N ALA A 282 22.64 -6.73 13.35
CA ALA A 282 23.24 -6.14 12.14
C ALA A 282 22.81 -4.67 11.90
N TRP A 283 21.66 -4.25 12.48
CA TRP A 283 21.04 -2.94 12.28
C TRP A 283 20.50 -2.40 13.60
N GLU A 284 20.93 -1.23 13.99
CA GLU A 284 20.38 -0.52 15.13
C GLU A 284 19.72 0.77 14.63
N TYR A 285 18.45 0.94 14.91
CA TYR A 285 17.73 2.17 14.60
C TYR A 285 17.33 2.87 15.90
N VAL A 286 17.79 4.10 16.06
CA VAL A 286 17.31 5.02 17.10
C VAL A 286 16.48 6.08 16.44
N GLY A 287 15.22 6.22 16.83
CA GLY A 287 14.33 7.20 16.24
C GLY A 287 13.44 7.87 17.30
N ILE A 288 13.16 9.14 17.06
CA ILE A 288 12.21 9.94 17.85
C ILE A 288 11.00 10.22 17.02
N GLY A 289 9.84 10.03 17.60
CA GLY A 289 8.58 10.48 17.07
C GLY A 289 8.03 11.66 17.89
N VAL A 290 7.37 12.58 17.17
CA VAL A 290 6.62 13.69 17.78
C VAL A 290 5.29 13.83 17.08
N ARG A 291 4.21 13.76 17.86
CA ARG A 291 2.85 14.09 17.42
C ARG A 291 2.44 15.41 18.05
N GLN A 292 2.07 16.36 17.21
CA GLN A 292 1.48 17.62 17.65
C GLN A 292 -0.04 17.47 17.75
N PRO A 293 -0.73 18.29 18.55
CA PRO A 293 -2.19 18.32 18.59
C PRO A 293 -2.76 18.49 17.19
N ARG A 294 -3.69 17.63 16.80
CA ARG A 294 -4.44 17.70 15.55
C ARG A 294 -5.81 18.30 15.82
N GLY A 295 -6.48 18.78 14.75
CA GLY A 295 -7.88 19.17 14.80
C GLY A 295 -8.77 17.98 15.20
N ASP A 296 -9.87 18.24 15.87
CA ASP A 296 -10.81 17.21 16.28
C ASP A 296 -11.81 16.84 15.17
N ILE A 297 -12.55 15.77 15.37
CA ILE A 297 -13.58 15.28 14.45
C ILE A 297 -14.69 16.33 14.29
N ALA A 298 -15.05 17.05 15.35
CA ALA A 298 -16.09 18.06 15.32
C ALA A 298 -15.72 19.27 14.45
N GLU A 299 -14.44 19.71 14.46
CA GLU A 299 -13.92 20.74 13.56
C GLU A 299 -14.05 20.29 12.09
N ALA A 300 -13.63 19.05 11.79
CA ALA A 300 -13.72 18.51 10.43
C ALA A 300 -15.18 18.37 9.95
N ALA A 301 -16.07 17.91 10.80
CA ALA A 301 -17.50 17.80 10.51
C ALA A 301 -18.15 19.17 10.27
N ALA A 302 -17.81 20.18 11.11
CA ALA A 302 -18.30 21.55 10.93
C ALA A 302 -17.80 22.16 9.62
N LEU A 303 -16.54 21.92 9.27
CA LEU A 303 -15.98 22.37 8.00
C LEU A 303 -16.70 21.72 6.80
N ALA A 304 -16.93 20.41 6.88
CA ALA A 304 -17.67 19.67 5.86
C ALA A 304 -19.11 20.18 5.70
N ALA A 305 -19.81 20.46 6.82
CA ALA A 305 -21.16 21.00 6.81
C ALA A 305 -21.28 22.37 6.11
N SER A 306 -20.21 23.17 6.15
CA SER A 306 -20.18 24.50 5.53
C SER A 306 -19.80 24.49 4.04
N ALA A 307 -19.35 23.35 3.51
CA ALA A 307 -18.91 23.22 2.12
C ALA A 307 -19.97 22.63 1.20
N ASP A 308 -19.90 22.97 -0.09
CA ASP A 308 -20.79 22.39 -1.12
C ASP A 308 -20.60 20.89 -1.27
N VAL A 309 -19.36 20.42 -1.11
CA VAL A 309 -18.98 19.00 -1.15
C VAL A 309 -17.85 18.72 -0.17
N ALA A 310 -17.77 17.48 0.33
CA ALA A 310 -16.70 17.03 1.20
C ALA A 310 -15.92 15.85 0.60
N VAL A 311 -14.61 15.85 0.79
CA VAL A 311 -13.69 14.78 0.44
C VAL A 311 -13.00 14.31 1.72
N VAL A 312 -13.34 13.11 2.21
CA VAL A 312 -12.73 12.52 3.40
C VAL A 312 -11.61 11.58 2.96
N VAL A 313 -10.37 11.89 3.31
CA VAL A 313 -9.20 11.11 2.90
C VAL A 313 -8.67 10.32 4.09
N VAL A 314 -8.87 9.02 4.07
CA VAL A 314 -8.52 8.08 5.14
C VAL A 314 -7.71 6.90 4.59
N GLY A 315 -7.28 5.99 5.44
CA GLY A 315 -6.56 4.78 5.02
C GLY A 315 -5.39 4.43 5.93
N ALA A 316 -4.36 3.83 5.35
CA ALA A 316 -3.21 3.32 6.07
C ALA A 316 -2.44 4.39 6.85
N ALA A 317 -1.90 4.01 8.00
CA ALA A 317 -0.90 4.77 8.73
C ALA A 317 0.51 4.58 8.13
N SER A 318 1.49 5.43 8.53
CA SER A 318 2.86 5.37 7.97
C SER A 318 3.61 4.08 8.26
N GLY A 319 3.20 3.33 9.28
CA GLY A 319 3.83 2.06 9.68
C GLY A 319 2.94 0.84 9.53
N SER A 320 1.65 1.01 9.15
CA SER A 320 0.70 -0.11 9.12
C SER A 320 0.81 -1.00 7.89
N GLU A 321 1.47 -0.52 6.84
CA GLU A 321 1.70 -1.28 5.60
C GLU A 321 3.19 -1.20 5.24
N ALA A 322 3.99 -2.05 5.84
CA ALA A 322 5.43 -2.13 5.64
C ALA A 322 5.90 -3.59 5.70
N GLU A 323 7.03 -3.87 5.03
CA GLU A 323 7.69 -5.17 5.12
C GLU A 323 8.03 -5.52 6.57
N GLY A 324 7.78 -6.76 6.97
CA GLY A 324 8.07 -7.28 8.31
C GLY A 324 7.13 -6.80 9.41
N TYR A 325 5.95 -6.31 9.04
CA TYR A 325 4.92 -5.86 9.96
C TYR A 325 3.54 -6.37 9.53
N ASP A 326 2.89 -7.13 10.39
CA ASP A 326 1.54 -7.65 10.18
C ASP A 326 0.51 -6.77 10.88
N ARG A 327 -0.63 -6.57 10.24
CA ARG A 327 -1.77 -5.87 10.84
C ARG A 327 -2.55 -6.83 11.74
N GLU A 328 -2.94 -6.38 12.91
CA GLU A 328 -3.74 -7.14 13.87
C GLU A 328 -5.26 -7.07 13.56
N SER A 329 -5.68 -6.08 12.76
CA SER A 329 -7.08 -5.81 12.43
C SER A 329 -7.21 -5.33 10.98
N LEU A 330 -8.41 -5.44 10.43
CA LEU A 330 -8.82 -4.79 9.19
C LEU A 330 -9.44 -3.40 9.43
N ASP A 331 -9.54 -2.93 10.66
CA ASP A 331 -10.08 -1.60 10.93
C ASP A 331 -9.15 -0.50 10.43
N LEU A 332 -9.74 0.62 10.03
CA LEU A 332 -8.96 1.82 9.79
C LEU A 332 -8.27 2.26 11.10
N PRO A 333 -6.95 2.53 11.07
CA PRO A 333 -6.22 2.87 12.28
C PRO A 333 -6.68 4.21 12.89
N GLY A 334 -6.70 4.28 14.22
CA GLY A 334 -7.08 5.47 14.98
C GLY A 334 -8.58 5.78 14.88
N ASP A 335 -8.92 7.06 14.84
CA ASP A 335 -10.32 7.54 14.91
C ASP A 335 -10.98 7.71 13.55
N GLN A 336 -10.41 7.16 12.48
CA GLN A 336 -10.85 7.41 11.11
C GLN A 336 -12.29 6.96 10.82
N ASN A 337 -12.75 5.83 11.40
CA ASN A 337 -14.14 5.40 11.21
C ASN A 337 -15.11 6.42 11.81
N ALA A 338 -14.84 6.92 13.02
CA ALA A 338 -15.66 7.95 13.66
C ALA A 338 -15.64 9.28 12.89
N LEU A 339 -14.49 9.65 12.31
CA LEU A 339 -14.38 10.82 11.43
C LEU A 339 -15.28 10.67 10.20
N VAL A 340 -15.20 9.54 9.51
CA VAL A 340 -16.02 9.28 8.31
C VAL A 340 -17.50 9.39 8.65
N GLU A 341 -17.96 8.74 9.71
CA GLU A 341 -19.36 8.79 10.15
C GLU A 341 -19.82 10.22 10.47
N ALA A 342 -19.00 10.98 11.20
CA ALA A 342 -19.32 12.38 11.54
C ALA A 342 -19.43 13.28 10.30
N VAL A 343 -18.55 13.11 9.32
CA VAL A 343 -18.57 13.90 8.09
C VAL A 343 -19.73 13.49 7.17
N LEU A 344 -20.03 12.19 7.05
CA LEU A 344 -21.19 11.70 6.30
C LEU A 344 -22.49 12.25 6.87
N ALA A 345 -22.60 12.31 8.20
CA ALA A 345 -23.76 12.91 8.88
C ALA A 345 -23.87 14.43 8.66
N ALA A 346 -22.72 15.12 8.52
CA ALA A 346 -22.65 16.57 8.35
C ALA A 346 -22.91 17.03 6.91
N ASN A 347 -22.50 16.27 5.90
CA ASN A 347 -22.64 16.62 4.50
C ASN A 347 -22.99 15.41 3.64
N PRO A 348 -24.22 15.32 3.09
CA PRO A 348 -24.65 14.18 2.25
C PRO A 348 -23.92 14.12 0.89
N ARG A 349 -23.19 15.17 0.49
CA ARG A 349 -22.39 15.20 -0.73
C ARG A 349 -20.92 14.91 -0.42
N THR A 350 -20.70 13.83 0.32
CA THR A 350 -19.36 13.40 0.77
C THR A 350 -18.86 12.23 -0.08
N VAL A 351 -17.60 12.29 -0.51
CA VAL A 351 -16.85 11.15 -1.03
C VAL A 351 -15.78 10.73 -0.03
N VAL A 352 -15.65 9.44 0.20
CA VAL A 352 -14.54 8.87 0.98
C VAL A 352 -13.48 8.36 0.02
N VAL A 353 -12.24 8.79 0.22
CA VAL A 353 -11.06 8.37 -0.55
C VAL A 353 -10.17 7.54 0.35
N LEU A 354 -9.98 6.28 -0.01
CA LEU A 354 -9.12 5.32 0.68
C LEU A 354 -7.70 5.39 0.11
N VAL A 355 -6.69 5.53 0.97
CA VAL A 355 -5.26 5.58 0.61
C VAL A 355 -4.54 4.47 1.36
N ASN A 356 -4.47 3.29 0.77
CA ASN A 356 -3.96 2.05 1.38
C ASN A 356 -3.46 1.07 0.32
N GLY A 357 -2.75 0.04 0.74
CA GLY A 357 -2.24 -1.02 -0.15
C GLY A 357 -2.99 -2.34 -0.01
N ALA A 358 -3.89 -2.47 0.98
CA ALA A 358 -4.63 -3.68 1.26
C ALA A 358 -6.03 -3.36 1.81
N PRO A 359 -7.01 -4.29 1.75
CA PRO A 359 -8.38 -4.07 2.20
C PRO A 359 -8.49 -3.61 3.65
N TYR A 360 -9.49 -2.77 3.93
CA TYR A 360 -9.97 -2.40 5.27
C TYR A 360 -11.45 -2.76 5.43
N ALA A 361 -11.86 -3.03 6.66
CA ALA A 361 -13.28 -3.08 7.03
C ALA A 361 -13.83 -1.65 7.03
N LEU A 362 -14.98 -1.47 6.39
CA LEU A 362 -15.62 -0.16 6.20
C LEU A 362 -17.05 -0.20 6.80
N PRO A 363 -17.21 -0.06 8.12
CA PRO A 363 -18.50 -0.23 8.78
C PRO A 363 -19.57 0.76 8.30
N TRP A 364 -19.15 1.90 7.77
CA TRP A 364 -19.97 2.99 7.25
C TRP A 364 -20.30 2.87 5.74
N ILE A 365 -19.85 1.79 5.07
CA ILE A 365 -19.94 1.66 3.61
C ILE A 365 -21.36 1.82 3.07
N ASP A 366 -22.36 1.31 3.78
CA ASP A 366 -23.76 1.36 3.34
C ASP A 366 -24.36 2.78 3.43
N HIS A 367 -23.72 3.71 4.13
CA HIS A 367 -24.14 5.11 4.29
C HIS A 367 -23.33 6.10 3.46
N ALA A 368 -22.18 5.67 2.92
CA ALA A 368 -21.33 6.54 2.12
C ALA A 368 -21.85 6.61 0.67
N PRO A 369 -22.23 7.79 0.16
CA PRO A 369 -22.79 7.90 -1.20
C PRO A 369 -21.74 7.65 -2.27
N ALA A 370 -20.45 7.98 -2.02
CA ALA A 370 -19.36 7.70 -2.96
C ALA A 370 -18.10 7.27 -2.22
N VAL A 371 -17.42 6.25 -2.75
CA VAL A 371 -16.15 5.73 -2.20
C VAL A 371 -15.18 5.42 -3.32
N LEU A 372 -13.96 5.93 -3.21
CA LEU A 372 -12.84 5.71 -4.11
C LEU A 372 -11.72 4.97 -3.40
N GLU A 373 -11.22 3.90 -3.97
CA GLU A 373 -9.96 3.26 -3.58
C GLU A 373 -8.84 3.80 -4.46
N ALA A 374 -8.01 4.68 -3.88
CA ALA A 374 -6.92 5.36 -4.59
C ALA A 374 -5.59 4.63 -4.48
N TRP A 375 -5.53 3.60 -3.65
CA TRP A 375 -4.32 2.81 -3.39
C TRP A 375 -3.12 3.66 -2.90
N LEU A 376 -1.93 3.11 -3.04
CA LEU A 376 -0.65 3.80 -2.91
C LEU A 376 -0.15 4.13 -4.33
N GLY A 377 -0.74 5.13 -4.96
CA GLY A 377 -0.65 5.43 -6.40
C GLY A 377 0.69 5.99 -6.89
N GLY A 378 1.73 6.01 -6.05
CA GLY A 378 3.04 6.54 -6.42
C GLY A 378 3.08 8.06 -6.58
N GLU A 379 4.08 8.53 -7.31
CA GLU A 379 4.38 9.96 -7.50
C GLU A 379 3.22 10.74 -8.15
N GLU A 380 2.45 10.10 -9.02
CA GLU A 380 1.35 10.71 -9.77
C GLU A 380 -0.04 10.35 -9.18
N GLY A 381 -0.10 9.55 -8.12
CA GLY A 381 -1.36 9.10 -7.48
C GLY A 381 -2.26 10.22 -6.98
N PRO A 382 -1.75 11.25 -6.27
CA PRO A 382 -2.58 12.36 -5.81
C PRO A 382 -3.22 13.15 -6.96
N ASP A 383 -2.47 13.41 -8.04
CA ASP A 383 -3.00 14.07 -9.23
C ASP A 383 -4.07 13.23 -9.94
N ALA A 384 -3.84 11.91 -10.06
CA ALA A 384 -4.81 10.97 -10.63
C ALA A 384 -6.11 10.97 -9.83
N THR A 385 -6.03 10.91 -8.50
CA THR A 385 -7.19 10.97 -7.60
C THR A 385 -7.98 12.27 -7.78
N ALA A 386 -7.29 13.43 -7.77
CA ALA A 386 -7.95 14.72 -7.99
C ALA A 386 -8.63 14.80 -9.36
N ARG A 387 -7.98 14.35 -10.43
CA ARG A 387 -8.53 14.33 -11.79
C ARG A 387 -9.78 13.46 -11.90
N ILE A 388 -9.81 12.32 -11.22
CA ILE A 388 -10.98 11.44 -11.18
C ILE A 388 -12.11 12.11 -10.39
N LEU A 389 -11.87 12.61 -9.18
CA LEU A 389 -12.89 13.26 -8.36
C LEU A 389 -13.65 14.37 -9.11
N PHE A 390 -12.93 15.13 -9.97
CA PHE A 390 -13.49 16.26 -10.71
C PHE A 390 -13.70 16.00 -12.22
N GLY A 391 -13.72 14.72 -12.63
CA GLY A 391 -14.11 14.30 -13.97
C GLY A 391 -13.15 14.63 -15.11
N ALA A 392 -11.89 15.01 -14.79
CA ALA A 392 -10.82 15.17 -15.76
C ALA A 392 -10.17 13.84 -16.17
N ALA A 393 -10.44 12.77 -15.43
CA ALA A 393 -10.10 11.39 -15.75
C ALA A 393 -11.28 10.46 -15.36
N GLU A 394 -11.29 9.26 -15.93
CA GLU A 394 -12.32 8.24 -15.73
C GLU A 394 -11.79 7.12 -14.80
N PRO A 395 -12.51 6.75 -13.72
CA PRO A 395 -12.14 5.60 -12.92
C PRO A 395 -12.35 4.32 -13.74
N SER A 396 -11.33 3.48 -13.82
CA SER A 396 -11.41 2.24 -14.60
C SER A 396 -10.63 1.09 -13.96
N GLY A 397 -10.17 1.28 -12.72
CA GLY A 397 -9.55 0.23 -11.92
C GLY A 397 -10.54 -0.88 -11.58
N ARG A 398 -10.01 -2.07 -11.34
CA ARG A 398 -10.76 -3.22 -10.82
C ARG A 398 -10.01 -3.79 -9.63
N LEU A 399 -10.72 -4.22 -8.60
CA LEU A 399 -10.11 -4.76 -7.40
C LEU A 399 -9.28 -6.01 -7.72
N PRO A 400 -7.96 -6.01 -7.45
CA PRO A 400 -7.10 -7.18 -7.64
C PRO A 400 -7.21 -8.18 -6.47
N VAL A 401 -8.00 -7.85 -5.46
CA VAL A 401 -8.25 -8.65 -4.26
C VAL A 401 -9.72 -8.53 -3.88
N THR A 402 -10.24 -9.52 -3.13
CA THR A 402 -11.57 -9.45 -2.53
C THR A 402 -11.53 -8.59 -1.28
N PHE A 403 -12.48 -7.68 -1.09
CA PHE A 403 -12.63 -6.93 0.17
C PHE A 403 -13.60 -7.67 1.09
N PRO A 404 -13.10 -8.28 2.18
CA PRO A 404 -13.95 -8.94 3.17
C PRO A 404 -14.73 -7.91 3.99
N ARG A 405 -15.82 -8.32 4.62
CA ARG A 405 -16.54 -7.47 5.58
C ARG A 405 -15.82 -7.41 6.93
N ARG A 406 -15.21 -8.51 7.34
CA ARG A 406 -14.51 -8.69 8.62
C ARG A 406 -13.25 -9.52 8.43
N LEU A 407 -12.34 -9.45 9.40
CA LEU A 407 -11.10 -10.23 9.40
C LEU A 407 -11.40 -11.75 9.42
N GLU A 408 -12.40 -12.14 10.21
CA GLU A 408 -12.83 -13.54 10.37
C GLU A 408 -13.34 -14.17 9.07
N ASP A 409 -13.78 -13.36 8.11
CA ASP A 409 -14.25 -13.83 6.82
C ASP A 409 -13.09 -14.21 5.88
N THR A 410 -11.85 -13.93 6.26
CA THR A 410 -10.68 -14.26 5.43
C THR A 410 -10.27 -15.71 5.57
N PRO A 411 -9.89 -16.40 4.47
CA PRO A 411 -9.58 -17.84 4.51
C PRO A 411 -8.37 -18.19 5.38
N ALA A 412 -7.43 -17.27 5.57
CA ALA A 412 -6.24 -17.49 6.37
C ALA A 412 -6.48 -17.31 7.89
N HIS A 413 -7.54 -16.61 8.30
CA HIS A 413 -7.78 -16.23 9.70
C HIS A 413 -7.76 -17.45 10.68
N PRO A 414 -8.36 -18.61 10.37
CA PRO A 414 -8.35 -19.75 11.27
C PRO A 414 -6.95 -20.36 11.49
N PHE A 415 -5.98 -20.04 10.65
CA PHE A 415 -4.64 -20.60 10.62
C PHE A 415 -3.56 -19.62 11.06
N TYR A 416 -3.91 -18.35 11.31
CA TYR A 416 -2.99 -17.28 11.64
C TYR A 416 -3.29 -16.66 13.03
N PRO A 417 -2.29 -16.27 13.83
CA PRO A 417 -0.87 -16.57 13.65
C PRO A 417 -0.60 -18.04 13.95
N GLY A 418 0.24 -18.68 13.15
CA GLY A 418 0.75 -20.01 13.48
C GLY A 418 1.61 -19.98 14.74
N GLY A 419 1.82 -21.13 15.38
CA GLY A 419 2.79 -21.28 16.47
C GLY A 419 4.21 -21.50 15.93
N ALA A 420 4.85 -22.61 16.33
CA ALA A 420 6.13 -23.04 15.76
C ALA A 420 6.00 -23.52 14.29
N GLU A 421 4.79 -23.83 13.86
CA GLU A 421 4.47 -24.30 12.52
C GLU A 421 3.44 -23.39 11.87
N ALA A 422 3.64 -23.08 10.59
CA ALA A 422 2.68 -22.34 9.77
C ALA A 422 1.81 -23.33 8.97
N HIS A 423 0.49 -23.25 9.15
CA HIS A 423 -0.47 -24.08 8.44
C HIS A 423 -1.15 -23.28 7.33
N TYR A 424 -1.09 -23.80 6.10
CA TYR A 424 -1.80 -23.25 4.93
C TYR A 424 -3.09 -24.03 4.70
N GLY A 425 -3.96 -24.05 5.71
CA GLY A 425 -5.15 -24.90 5.75
C GLY A 425 -6.25 -24.47 4.77
N GLU A 426 -6.20 -23.24 4.25
CA GLU A 426 -7.07 -22.77 3.17
C GLU A 426 -6.83 -23.48 1.83
N GLY A 427 -5.65 -24.08 1.63
CA GLY A 427 -5.32 -24.84 0.44
C GLY A 427 -5.49 -24.05 -0.87
N LEU A 428 -6.35 -24.53 -1.76
CA LEU A 428 -6.66 -23.88 -3.05
C LEU A 428 -7.60 -22.69 -2.93
N PHE A 429 -8.29 -22.54 -1.78
CA PHE A 429 -9.38 -21.60 -1.59
C PHE A 429 -8.91 -20.28 -0.98
N VAL A 430 -8.10 -19.57 -1.74
CA VAL A 430 -7.60 -18.23 -1.40
C VAL A 430 -8.35 -17.16 -2.20
N GLY A 431 -8.49 -15.95 -1.62
CA GLY A 431 -9.14 -14.82 -2.29
C GLY A 431 -10.57 -15.16 -2.74
N TYR A 432 -10.95 -14.76 -3.96
CA TYR A 432 -12.31 -14.99 -4.50
C TYR A 432 -12.71 -16.47 -4.59
N ARG A 433 -11.75 -17.40 -4.68
CA ARG A 433 -12.05 -18.84 -4.69
C ARG A 433 -12.66 -19.31 -3.38
N HIS A 434 -12.29 -18.68 -2.26
CA HIS A 434 -12.93 -18.88 -0.97
C HIS A 434 -14.33 -18.29 -0.95
N PHE A 435 -14.47 -17.02 -1.36
CA PHE A 435 -15.74 -16.31 -1.33
C PHE A 435 -16.79 -16.86 -2.32
N ASP A 436 -16.36 -17.52 -3.39
CA ASP A 436 -17.26 -18.25 -4.28
C ASP A 436 -18.00 -19.43 -3.59
N ARG A 437 -17.49 -19.89 -2.43
CA ARG A 437 -18.05 -20.98 -1.60
C ARG A 437 -18.62 -20.48 -0.27
N ALA A 438 -18.32 -19.25 0.12
CA ALA A 438 -18.78 -18.67 1.37
C ALA A 438 -20.31 -18.48 1.37
N ALA A 439 -20.94 -18.64 2.54
CA ALA A 439 -22.37 -18.41 2.69
C ALA A 439 -22.73 -16.93 2.55
N GLU A 440 -21.83 -16.05 3.01
CA GLU A 440 -22.01 -14.60 2.97
C GLU A 440 -21.11 -13.98 1.90
N PRO A 441 -21.67 -13.05 1.09
CA PRO A 441 -20.88 -12.35 0.09
C PRO A 441 -19.86 -11.42 0.75
N PRO A 442 -18.69 -11.19 0.10
CA PRO A 442 -17.75 -10.18 0.55
C PRO A 442 -18.35 -8.77 0.45
N MET A 443 -17.69 -7.79 1.04
CA MET A 443 -18.07 -6.37 0.86
C MET A 443 -17.96 -5.96 -0.60
N PHE A 444 -16.81 -6.26 -1.24
CA PHE A 444 -16.62 -6.12 -2.68
C PHE A 444 -15.89 -7.35 -3.24
N PRO A 445 -16.40 -7.96 -4.31
CA PRO A 445 -15.79 -9.12 -4.92
C PRO A 445 -14.50 -8.77 -5.68
N PHE A 446 -13.65 -9.76 -5.91
CA PHE A 446 -12.52 -9.65 -6.83
C PHE A 446 -12.99 -9.19 -8.22
N GLY A 447 -12.23 -8.30 -8.83
CA GLY A 447 -12.55 -7.76 -10.15
C GLY A 447 -13.57 -6.61 -10.17
N TYR A 448 -14.17 -6.28 -9.02
CA TYR A 448 -15.17 -5.21 -8.91
C TYR A 448 -14.60 -3.82 -9.13
N GLY A 449 -15.42 -2.95 -9.71
CA GLY A 449 -15.17 -1.52 -9.83
C GLY A 449 -16.22 -0.89 -10.74
N LEU A 450 -16.67 0.31 -10.40
CA LEU A 450 -17.59 1.13 -11.17
C LEU A 450 -16.84 2.09 -12.11
N THR A 451 -17.59 2.71 -13.01
CA THR A 451 -17.14 3.77 -13.91
C THR A 451 -18.16 4.89 -13.93
N TYR A 452 -17.84 6.03 -14.57
CA TYR A 452 -18.82 7.13 -14.77
C TYR A 452 -19.70 6.92 -15.99
N THR A 453 -19.67 5.73 -16.60
CA THR A 453 -20.50 5.32 -17.72
C THR A 453 -21.03 3.91 -17.50
N CYS A 454 -21.79 3.38 -18.44
CA CYS A 454 -22.35 2.02 -18.37
C CYS A 454 -21.90 1.20 -19.57
N PHE A 455 -21.73 -0.10 -19.34
CA PHE A 455 -21.37 -1.04 -20.40
C PHE A 455 -22.41 -2.17 -20.50
N ALA A 456 -22.57 -2.72 -21.71
CA ALA A 456 -23.41 -3.88 -21.95
C ALA A 456 -22.60 -4.94 -22.73
N TYR A 457 -22.87 -6.18 -22.37
CA TYR A 457 -22.27 -7.38 -22.98
C TYR A 457 -23.30 -8.09 -23.84
N SER A 458 -22.94 -8.49 -25.07
CA SER A 458 -23.83 -9.19 -26.00
C SER A 458 -23.07 -10.07 -26.99
N ASP A 459 -23.82 -10.78 -27.84
CA ASP A 459 -23.33 -11.49 -29.02
C ASP A 459 -22.17 -12.47 -28.69
N LEU A 460 -22.35 -13.27 -27.63
CA LEU A 460 -21.38 -14.27 -27.22
C LEU A 460 -21.28 -15.39 -28.24
N GLU A 461 -20.08 -15.65 -28.68
CA GLU A 461 -19.68 -16.79 -29.52
C GLU A 461 -18.49 -17.48 -28.87
N ALA A 462 -18.52 -18.80 -28.79
CA ALA A 462 -17.44 -19.58 -28.22
C ALA A 462 -17.27 -20.89 -29.00
N THR A 463 -16.04 -21.41 -28.99
CA THR A 463 -15.78 -22.76 -29.47
C THR A 463 -16.60 -23.75 -28.65
N GLU A 464 -17.46 -24.54 -29.30
CA GLU A 464 -18.35 -25.51 -28.63
C GLU A 464 -17.62 -26.80 -28.23
N GLU A 465 -16.70 -27.26 -29.10
CA GLU A 465 -15.90 -28.48 -28.90
C GLU A 465 -14.43 -28.21 -29.23
N ALA A 466 -13.52 -28.73 -28.44
CA ALA A 466 -12.08 -28.67 -28.68
C ALA A 466 -11.38 -29.92 -28.13
N ARG A 467 -10.29 -30.33 -28.75
CA ARG A 467 -9.42 -31.38 -28.21
C ARG A 467 -8.46 -30.84 -27.19
N ALA A 468 -8.01 -31.72 -26.29
CA ALA A 468 -7.00 -31.36 -25.30
C ALA A 468 -5.74 -30.81 -26.01
N GLY A 469 -5.42 -29.53 -25.74
CA GLY A 469 -4.28 -28.82 -26.36
C GLY A 469 -4.66 -27.81 -27.43
N GLU A 470 -5.85 -27.85 -27.99
CA GLU A 470 -6.34 -26.82 -28.91
C GLU A 470 -6.71 -25.53 -28.18
N THR A 471 -6.74 -24.44 -28.92
CA THR A 471 -7.14 -23.12 -28.42
C THR A 471 -8.66 -22.99 -28.49
N VAL A 472 -9.27 -22.61 -27.36
CA VAL A 472 -10.69 -22.25 -27.31
C VAL A 472 -10.82 -20.74 -27.46
N GLU A 473 -11.49 -20.28 -28.50
CA GLU A 473 -11.77 -18.85 -28.70
C GLU A 473 -13.13 -18.47 -28.09
N VAL A 474 -13.15 -17.33 -27.43
CA VAL A 474 -14.35 -16.74 -26.83
C VAL A 474 -14.45 -15.30 -27.31
N SER A 475 -15.49 -14.97 -28.01
CA SER A 475 -15.73 -13.64 -28.56
C SER A 475 -17.08 -13.11 -28.14
N PHE A 476 -17.15 -11.83 -27.80
CA PHE A 476 -18.39 -11.13 -27.42
C PHE A 476 -18.32 -9.67 -27.82
N THR A 477 -19.46 -8.99 -27.85
CA THR A 477 -19.54 -7.55 -28.11
C THR A 477 -19.63 -6.81 -26.79
N LEU A 478 -18.78 -5.82 -26.62
CA LEU A 478 -18.84 -4.86 -25.50
C LEU A 478 -19.28 -3.50 -26.06
N ALA A 479 -20.29 -2.88 -25.44
CA ALA A 479 -20.85 -1.59 -25.83
C ALA A 479 -20.85 -0.60 -24.66
N ASN A 480 -20.45 0.66 -24.91
CA ASN A 480 -20.67 1.74 -23.98
C ASN A 480 -22.08 2.31 -24.19
N THR A 481 -22.97 2.10 -23.24
CA THR A 481 -24.37 2.53 -23.27
C THR A 481 -24.63 3.85 -22.56
N GLY A 482 -23.60 4.39 -21.89
CA GLY A 482 -23.70 5.67 -21.19
C GLY A 482 -23.29 6.88 -22.05
N GLN A 483 -23.14 8.04 -21.40
CA GLN A 483 -22.94 9.32 -22.06
C GLN A 483 -21.47 9.80 -22.00
N ARG A 484 -20.58 9.06 -21.36
CA ARG A 484 -19.15 9.41 -21.20
C ARG A 484 -18.26 8.35 -21.83
N PRO A 485 -17.07 8.72 -22.35
CA PRO A 485 -16.09 7.73 -22.71
C PRO A 485 -15.63 6.99 -21.46
N GLY A 486 -15.38 5.70 -21.55
CA GLY A 486 -14.95 4.90 -20.42
C GLY A 486 -14.14 3.68 -20.85
N LYS A 487 -13.63 2.95 -19.85
CA LYS A 487 -12.89 1.69 -20.07
C LYS A 487 -13.52 0.59 -19.23
N GLU A 488 -13.88 -0.50 -19.90
CA GLU A 488 -14.35 -1.71 -19.24
C GLU A 488 -13.26 -2.78 -19.21
N THR A 489 -13.17 -3.54 -18.13
CA THR A 489 -12.31 -4.71 -18.02
C THR A 489 -13.16 -5.97 -18.00
N ALA A 490 -13.45 -6.50 -19.18
CA ALA A 490 -14.16 -7.76 -19.32
C ALA A 490 -13.29 -8.93 -18.82
N GLN A 491 -13.85 -9.76 -17.94
CA GLN A 491 -13.18 -10.87 -17.28
C GLN A 491 -13.80 -12.20 -17.72
N LEU A 492 -12.95 -13.18 -18.06
CA LEU A 492 -13.36 -14.52 -18.48
C LEU A 492 -12.92 -15.55 -17.44
N TYR A 493 -13.89 -16.19 -16.85
CA TYR A 493 -13.70 -17.27 -15.88
C TYR A 493 -14.06 -18.61 -16.49
N VAL A 494 -13.34 -19.65 -16.10
CA VAL A 494 -13.60 -21.05 -16.50
C VAL A 494 -14.06 -21.84 -15.27
N ARG A 495 -15.20 -22.53 -15.40
CA ARG A 495 -15.80 -23.38 -14.38
C ARG A 495 -15.89 -24.82 -14.89
N PRO A 496 -15.18 -25.78 -14.29
CA PRO A 496 -15.31 -27.19 -14.66
C PRO A 496 -16.67 -27.75 -14.18
N ARG A 497 -17.30 -28.60 -14.96
CA ARG A 497 -18.51 -29.34 -14.57
C ARG A 497 -18.15 -30.76 -14.15
N GLY A 498 -18.33 -31.10 -12.87
CA GLY A 498 -18.05 -32.43 -12.32
C GLY A 498 -16.57 -32.85 -12.41
N PRO A 499 -15.63 -32.05 -11.90
CA PRO A 499 -14.21 -32.39 -11.94
C PRO A 499 -13.92 -33.62 -11.08
N SER A 500 -12.90 -34.44 -11.47
CA SER A 500 -12.51 -35.65 -10.74
C SER A 500 -11.81 -35.37 -9.42
N VAL A 501 -11.28 -34.16 -9.25
CA VAL A 501 -10.60 -33.69 -8.05
C VAL A 501 -11.23 -32.39 -7.57
N GLU A 502 -11.01 -32.04 -6.31
CA GLU A 502 -11.49 -30.77 -5.76
C GLU A 502 -10.83 -29.59 -6.50
N ARG A 503 -11.65 -28.68 -7.02
CA ARG A 503 -11.23 -27.48 -7.75
C ARG A 503 -12.01 -26.25 -7.28
N PRO A 504 -11.45 -25.03 -7.50
CA PRO A 504 -12.23 -23.81 -7.33
C PRO A 504 -13.51 -23.82 -8.17
N VAL A 505 -14.57 -23.19 -7.68
CA VAL A 505 -15.86 -23.07 -8.40
C VAL A 505 -15.64 -22.52 -9.80
N LYS A 506 -14.81 -21.48 -9.93
CA LYS A 506 -14.37 -20.90 -11.20
C LYS A 506 -12.99 -20.26 -11.03
N GLU A 507 -12.30 -20.05 -12.13
CA GLU A 507 -10.99 -19.41 -12.14
C GLU A 507 -10.89 -18.39 -13.26
N LEU A 508 -10.36 -17.19 -12.96
CA LEU A 508 -10.03 -16.19 -13.99
C LEU A 508 -8.95 -16.73 -14.91
N LYS A 509 -9.24 -16.80 -16.21
CA LYS A 509 -8.32 -17.34 -17.22
C LYS A 509 -8.00 -16.36 -18.34
N GLY A 510 -8.77 -15.25 -18.43
CA GLY A 510 -8.51 -14.19 -19.39
C GLY A 510 -9.20 -12.89 -19.00
N PHE A 511 -8.68 -11.77 -19.47
CA PHE A 511 -9.33 -10.47 -19.36
C PHE A 511 -8.87 -9.54 -20.48
N ALA A 512 -9.69 -8.53 -20.77
CA ALA A 512 -9.34 -7.45 -21.69
C ALA A 512 -9.89 -6.13 -21.19
N LYS A 513 -9.03 -5.10 -21.13
CA LYS A 513 -9.44 -3.73 -20.84
C LYS A 513 -9.66 -2.97 -22.13
N VAL A 514 -10.89 -2.51 -22.37
CA VAL A 514 -11.34 -1.93 -23.62
C VAL A 514 -11.85 -0.52 -23.42
N ALA A 515 -11.28 0.45 -24.13
CA ALA A 515 -11.76 1.82 -24.15
C ALA A 515 -12.85 2.00 -25.21
N LEU A 516 -13.96 2.64 -24.83
CA LEU A 516 -15.13 2.88 -25.69
C LEU A 516 -15.65 4.31 -25.52
N ALA A 517 -15.89 4.98 -26.63
CA ALA A 517 -16.64 6.23 -26.65
C ALA A 517 -18.14 5.96 -26.38
N PRO A 518 -18.94 6.99 -26.03
CA PRO A 518 -20.39 6.84 -25.93
C PRO A 518 -21.00 6.25 -27.19
N GLY A 519 -21.81 5.18 -27.05
CA GLY A 519 -22.43 4.45 -28.15
C GLY A 519 -21.49 3.53 -28.96
N GLU A 520 -20.19 3.56 -28.69
CA GLU A 520 -19.23 2.66 -29.38
C GLU A 520 -19.40 1.21 -28.96
N ARG A 521 -19.24 0.31 -29.93
CA ARG A 521 -19.27 -1.15 -29.76
C ARG A 521 -17.99 -1.75 -30.30
N LYS A 522 -17.41 -2.70 -29.57
CA LYS A 522 -16.22 -3.44 -30.01
C LYS A 522 -16.40 -4.93 -29.80
N ARG A 523 -15.94 -5.71 -30.77
CA ARG A 523 -15.78 -7.15 -30.63
C ARG A 523 -14.51 -7.42 -29.82
N VAL A 524 -14.65 -8.20 -28.76
CA VAL A 524 -13.55 -8.65 -27.89
C VAL A 524 -13.37 -10.15 -28.12
N THR A 525 -12.15 -10.59 -28.36
CA THR A 525 -11.83 -12.03 -28.51
C THR A 525 -10.74 -12.39 -27.50
N LEU A 526 -10.98 -13.44 -26.72
CA LEU A 526 -10.06 -14.01 -25.76
C LEU A 526 -9.76 -15.47 -26.18
N ALA A 527 -8.48 -15.81 -26.17
CA ALA A 527 -8.01 -17.15 -26.52
C ALA A 527 -7.56 -17.91 -25.27
N LEU A 528 -8.15 -19.06 -25.02
CA LEU A 528 -7.82 -19.93 -23.91
C LEU A 528 -7.01 -21.13 -24.42
N ASN A 529 -5.83 -21.33 -23.90
CA ASN A 529 -5.02 -22.51 -24.17
C ASN A 529 -5.35 -23.65 -23.18
N ALA A 530 -4.78 -24.82 -23.38
CA ALA A 530 -4.99 -26.00 -22.55
C ALA A 530 -4.78 -25.74 -21.05
N ARG A 531 -3.87 -24.82 -20.69
CA ARG A 531 -3.61 -24.47 -19.30
C ARG A 531 -4.82 -23.81 -18.60
N ALA A 532 -5.69 -23.16 -19.34
CA ALA A 532 -6.89 -22.55 -18.78
C ALA A 532 -7.85 -23.57 -18.16
N PHE A 533 -7.84 -24.81 -18.67
CA PHE A 533 -8.71 -25.91 -18.24
C PHE A 533 -8.01 -26.88 -17.28
N SER A 534 -6.69 -26.75 -17.11
CA SER A 534 -5.86 -27.73 -16.40
C SER A 534 -5.80 -27.48 -14.88
N PHE A 535 -5.58 -28.58 -14.14
CA PHE A 535 -5.08 -28.57 -12.78
C PHE A 535 -3.72 -29.27 -12.73
N TRP A 536 -2.96 -29.05 -11.66
CA TRP A 536 -1.70 -29.76 -11.43
C TRP A 536 -1.99 -31.13 -10.81
N ASP A 537 -1.59 -32.19 -11.49
CA ASP A 537 -1.65 -33.55 -10.97
C ASP A 537 -0.29 -33.93 -10.36
N PRO A 538 -0.19 -34.09 -9.03
CA PRO A 538 1.07 -34.45 -8.39
C PRO A 538 1.53 -35.87 -8.72
N ALA A 539 0.62 -36.79 -9.05
CA ALA A 539 0.97 -38.16 -9.43
C ALA A 539 1.58 -38.21 -10.84
N ALA A 540 0.95 -37.53 -11.79
CA ALA A 540 1.48 -37.38 -13.14
C ALA A 540 2.63 -36.38 -13.23
N ARG A 541 2.83 -35.52 -12.22
CA ARG A 541 3.74 -34.37 -12.21
C ARG A 541 3.57 -33.48 -13.45
N ALA A 542 2.33 -33.24 -13.82
CA ALA A 542 1.96 -32.54 -15.04
C ALA A 542 0.69 -31.70 -14.85
N TRP A 543 0.49 -30.77 -15.76
CA TRP A 543 -0.78 -30.07 -15.90
C TRP A 543 -1.71 -30.89 -16.77
N VAL A 544 -2.87 -31.26 -16.21
CA VAL A 544 -3.86 -32.14 -16.84
C VAL A 544 -5.14 -31.34 -17.08
N ALA A 545 -5.58 -31.31 -18.33
CA ALA A 545 -6.92 -30.87 -18.71
C ALA A 545 -7.80 -32.11 -18.86
N GLU A 546 -8.84 -32.22 -18.04
CA GLU A 546 -9.75 -33.37 -18.10
C GLU A 546 -10.72 -33.22 -19.28
N PRO A 547 -11.01 -34.28 -20.04
CA PRO A 547 -12.16 -34.28 -20.94
C PRO A 547 -13.46 -34.01 -20.15
N GLY A 548 -14.36 -33.23 -20.75
CA GLY A 548 -15.63 -32.88 -20.11
C GLY A 548 -16.12 -31.50 -20.45
N ALA A 549 -17.19 -31.07 -19.81
CA ALA A 549 -17.80 -29.78 -20.04
C ALA A 549 -17.25 -28.71 -19.09
N TYR A 550 -17.00 -27.53 -19.66
CA TYR A 550 -16.56 -26.34 -18.91
C TYR A 550 -17.44 -25.15 -19.26
N ASP A 551 -17.89 -24.41 -18.25
CA ASP A 551 -18.55 -23.15 -18.47
C ASP A 551 -17.55 -22.02 -18.66
N LEU A 552 -17.80 -21.17 -19.63
CA LEU A 552 -17.11 -19.93 -19.94
C LEU A 552 -17.98 -18.78 -19.48
N LEU A 553 -17.54 -18.10 -18.42
CA LEU A 553 -18.32 -17.07 -17.72
C LEU A 553 -17.67 -15.72 -17.97
N ILE A 554 -18.37 -14.78 -18.57
CA ILE A 554 -17.86 -13.47 -18.93
C ILE A 554 -18.63 -12.41 -18.13
N GLY A 555 -17.89 -11.45 -17.53
CA GLY A 555 -18.52 -10.37 -16.78
C GLY A 555 -17.55 -9.31 -16.30
N GLY A 556 -18.06 -8.40 -15.46
CA GLY A 556 -17.32 -7.26 -14.90
C GLY A 556 -16.55 -7.59 -13.63
N SER A 557 -16.90 -8.70 -12.94
CA SER A 557 -16.23 -9.14 -11.72
C SER A 557 -16.45 -10.64 -11.46
N ALA A 558 -15.86 -11.17 -10.39
CA ALA A 558 -16.10 -12.56 -9.97
C ALA A 558 -17.56 -12.83 -9.58
N ALA A 559 -18.33 -11.82 -9.18
CA ALA A 559 -19.73 -11.94 -8.79
C ALA A 559 -20.72 -11.42 -9.85
N ASP A 560 -20.24 -10.66 -10.82
CA ASP A 560 -21.05 -10.03 -11.85
C ASP A 560 -20.77 -10.70 -13.20
N ILE A 561 -21.57 -11.75 -13.50
CA ILE A 561 -21.45 -12.53 -14.73
C ILE A 561 -22.60 -12.16 -15.66
N GLU A 562 -22.27 -11.63 -16.82
CA GLU A 562 -23.20 -11.11 -17.83
C GLU A 562 -23.51 -12.13 -18.93
N LEU A 563 -22.52 -12.94 -19.33
CA LEU A 563 -22.67 -13.90 -20.41
C LEU A 563 -22.10 -15.27 -20.01
N GLN A 564 -22.71 -16.34 -20.54
CA GLN A 564 -22.24 -17.71 -20.30
C GLN A 564 -22.36 -18.55 -21.57
N ALA A 565 -21.32 -19.33 -21.87
CA ALA A 565 -21.28 -20.40 -22.86
C ALA A 565 -20.72 -21.68 -22.23
N THR A 566 -20.77 -22.78 -22.97
CA THR A 566 -20.17 -24.05 -22.53
C THR A 566 -19.27 -24.56 -23.66
N VAL A 567 -18.07 -25.03 -23.31
CA VAL A 567 -17.18 -25.77 -24.21
C VAL A 567 -17.03 -27.20 -23.70
N ARG A 568 -16.99 -28.17 -24.65
CA ARG A 568 -16.69 -29.56 -24.37
C ARG A 568 -15.26 -29.88 -24.80
N LEU A 569 -14.43 -30.29 -23.84
CA LEU A 569 -13.10 -30.81 -24.16
C LEU A 569 -13.20 -32.31 -24.44
N GLU A 570 -12.72 -32.72 -25.58
CA GLU A 570 -12.55 -34.12 -25.96
C GLU A 570 -11.18 -34.64 -25.54
N ALA A 571 -11.07 -35.98 -25.42
CA ALA A 571 -9.84 -36.65 -25.03
C ALA A 571 -8.70 -36.51 -26.09
#